data_5940f43c7d48a81e60f24be65cbec8bb
#
_entry.id   5940f43c7d48a81e60f24be65cbec8bb
#
_cell.length_a   1.000
_cell.length_b   1.000
_cell.length_c   1.000
_cell.angle_alpha   90.00
_cell.angle_beta   90.00
_cell.angle_gamma   90.00
#
_symmetry.space_group_name_H-M   'P 1'
#
loop_
_entity.id
_entity.type
_entity.pdbx_description
1 polymer ?
#
loop_
_entity_poly.entity_id
_entity_poly.type
_entity_poly.pdbx_seq_one_letter_code
_entity_poly.pdbx_strand_id
1 'polypeptide(L)'
;MSEQTANSAAPTAAAAAAAAQPATVAAAPQAKAPKPVTELWVERTGTRRYTGRSSRGAEVLIGSDGVEGVFTPGELLKIALAACTGMSSDFPLSNRLGETYDTTIRVSGDADRENEVYPELNEIVELDLSELDEAGRQRLLVTVQRAIDKVCTVGRTLKAGTTVNLTFQIDKIDS
;
A
#
# COMPACT_ATOMS: atom_id res chain seq x y z
N MET A 1 -63.34 13.03 75.85
CA MET A 1 -64.67 12.97 75.18
C MET A 1 -64.46 12.67 73.75
N SER A 2 -64.92 11.49 73.44
CA SER A 2 -65.59 11.02 72.15
C SER A 2 -64.69 11.00 70.88
N GLU A 3 -64.44 9.86 70.51
CA GLU A 3 -65.02 8.77 69.72
C GLU A 3 -64.62 8.88 68.22
N GLN A 4 -63.94 7.88 67.79
CA GLN A 4 -64.33 6.81 66.86
C GLN A 4 -64.75 7.33 65.50
N THR A 5 -64.23 6.83 64.44
CA THR A 5 -64.50 5.53 63.82
C THR A 5 -63.55 5.19 62.69
N ALA A 6 -63.27 3.90 62.62
CA ALA A 6 -62.53 3.24 61.54
C ALA A 6 -63.34 3.24 60.18
N ASN A 7 -62.65 3.25 59.10
CA ASN A 7 -63.14 2.51 57.94
C ASN A 7 -61.95 1.97 57.08
N SER A 8 -62.04 0.66 56.87
CA SER A 8 -61.22 -0.21 56.13
C SER A 8 -61.53 -0.10 54.62
N ALA A 9 -60.54 0.00 53.77
CA ALA A 9 -60.69 -0.40 52.41
C ALA A 9 -59.35 -0.93 51.89
N ALA A 10 -59.36 -2.14 51.35
CA ALA A 10 -58.28 -2.94 50.84
C ALA A 10 -57.62 -2.37 49.57
N PRO A 11 -56.35 -2.73 49.33
CA PRO A 11 -55.60 -2.22 48.17
C PRO A 11 -55.90 -3.05 46.90
N THR A 12 -56.25 -2.37 45.81
CA THR A 12 -56.35 -2.91 44.47
C THR A 12 -54.96 -3.04 43.90
N ALA A 13 -54.58 -4.26 43.55
CA ALA A 13 -53.34 -4.58 42.85
C ALA A 13 -53.41 -4.05 41.39
N ALA A 14 -52.59 -3.04 41.09
CA ALA A 14 -52.33 -2.62 39.72
C ALA A 14 -51.14 -3.41 39.19
N ALA A 15 -51.37 -4.33 38.27
CA ALA A 15 -50.37 -5.09 37.55
C ALA A 15 -49.58 -4.13 36.63
N ALA A 16 -48.27 -3.91 36.92
CA ALA A 16 -47.37 -3.22 36.03
C ALA A 16 -46.97 -4.16 34.89
N ALA A 17 -47.47 -3.92 33.69
CA ALA A 17 -47.04 -4.56 32.47
C ALA A 17 -45.64 -4.05 32.13
N ALA A 18 -44.62 -4.90 32.29
CA ALA A 18 -43.27 -4.63 31.79
C ALA A 18 -43.25 -4.70 30.28
N ALA A 19 -43.13 -3.54 29.64
CA ALA A 19 -42.91 -3.46 28.20
C ALA A 19 -41.50 -4.00 27.85
N ALA A 20 -41.44 -5.16 27.19
CA ALA A 20 -40.22 -5.71 26.66
C ALA A 20 -39.71 -4.79 25.54
N GLN A 21 -38.53 -4.19 25.73
CA GLN A 21 -37.83 -3.44 24.69
C GLN A 21 -37.33 -4.42 23.64
N PRO A 22 -37.49 -4.13 22.31
CA PRO A 22 -36.91 -4.97 21.27
C PRO A 22 -35.39 -4.90 21.32
N ALA A 23 -34.73 -6.06 21.35
CA ALA A 23 -33.29 -6.20 21.28
C ALA A 23 -32.77 -5.58 19.98
N THR A 24 -31.92 -4.57 20.12
CA THR A 24 -31.24 -3.95 19.00
C THR A 24 -30.28 -5.00 18.39
N VAL A 25 -30.64 -5.53 17.22
CA VAL A 25 -29.77 -6.42 16.44
C VAL A 25 -28.55 -5.58 16.02
N ALA A 26 -27.39 -5.91 16.56
CA ALA A 26 -26.13 -5.28 16.15
C ALA A 26 -25.93 -5.54 14.64
N ALA A 27 -25.85 -4.45 13.86
CA ALA A 27 -25.59 -4.52 12.43
C ALA A 27 -24.25 -5.22 12.21
N ALA A 28 -24.25 -6.28 11.39
CA ALA A 28 -23.04 -6.98 10.98
C ALA A 28 -22.07 -5.97 10.30
N PRO A 29 -20.75 -6.11 10.51
CA PRO A 29 -19.78 -5.20 9.87
C PRO A 29 -19.94 -5.24 8.36
N GLN A 30 -20.30 -4.11 7.78
CA GLN A 30 -20.43 -3.97 6.32
C GLN A 30 -19.08 -4.24 5.68
N ALA A 31 -19.00 -5.24 4.81
CA ALA A 31 -17.82 -5.51 4.01
C ALA A 31 -17.47 -4.25 3.22
N LYS A 32 -16.23 -3.75 3.43
CA LYS A 32 -15.72 -2.56 2.74
C LYS A 32 -15.78 -2.82 1.24
N ALA A 33 -16.48 -1.96 0.48
CA ALA A 33 -16.58 -2.08 -0.97
C ALA A 33 -15.19 -2.26 -1.59
N PRO A 34 -15.00 -3.16 -2.58
CA PRO A 34 -13.72 -3.36 -3.22
C PRO A 34 -13.23 -2.03 -3.80
N LYS A 35 -11.96 -1.68 -3.51
CA LYS A 35 -11.35 -0.48 -4.10
C LYS A 35 -11.36 -0.62 -5.62
N PRO A 36 -11.70 0.44 -6.38
CA PRO A 36 -11.62 0.40 -7.83
C PRO A 36 -10.21 0.03 -8.27
N VAL A 37 -10.10 -0.89 -9.20
CA VAL A 37 -8.82 -1.31 -9.77
C VAL A 37 -8.25 -0.13 -10.56
N THR A 38 -6.99 0.24 -10.29
CA THR A 38 -6.28 1.25 -11.08
C THR A 38 -5.89 0.63 -12.41
N GLU A 39 -6.36 1.21 -13.51
CA GLU A 39 -5.93 0.83 -14.86
C GLU A 39 -4.59 1.49 -15.17
N LEU A 40 -3.71 0.76 -15.83
CA LEU A 40 -2.39 1.21 -16.27
C LEU A 40 -2.23 0.86 -17.75
N TRP A 41 -1.76 1.81 -18.56
CA TRP A 41 -1.50 1.60 -19.98
C TRP A 41 -0.34 2.45 -20.47
N VAL A 42 0.19 2.14 -21.63
CA VAL A 42 1.20 2.94 -22.32
C VAL A 42 0.72 3.29 -23.73
N GLU A 43 0.90 4.55 -24.11
CA GLU A 43 0.57 5.08 -25.41
C GLU A 43 1.86 5.40 -26.16
N ARG A 44 1.94 4.98 -27.43
CA ARG A 44 3.07 5.31 -28.29
C ARG A 44 3.00 6.77 -28.72
N THR A 45 4.03 7.55 -28.41
CA THR A 45 4.13 8.99 -28.73
C THR A 45 5.18 9.29 -29.80
N GLY A 46 5.95 8.29 -30.23
CA GLY A 46 6.98 8.44 -31.27
C GLY A 46 7.79 7.15 -31.44
N THR A 47 8.83 7.20 -32.26
CA THR A 47 9.75 6.07 -32.44
C THR A 47 10.48 5.79 -31.13
N ARG A 48 10.25 4.61 -30.55
CA ARG A 48 10.80 4.18 -29.24
C ARG A 48 10.50 5.18 -28.10
N ARG A 49 9.35 5.87 -28.19
CA ARG A 49 8.85 6.79 -27.17
C ARG A 49 7.43 6.43 -26.79
N TYR A 50 7.15 6.44 -25.51
CA TYR A 50 5.86 6.11 -24.92
C TYR A 50 5.55 7.03 -23.75
N THR A 51 4.29 7.18 -23.43
CA THR A 51 3.82 7.78 -22.18
C THR A 51 3.06 6.72 -21.40
N GLY A 52 3.56 6.35 -20.23
CA GLY A 52 2.84 5.51 -19.26
C GLY A 52 1.81 6.35 -18.51
N ARG A 53 0.62 5.80 -18.31
CA ARG A 53 -0.50 6.49 -17.68
C ARG A 53 -1.21 5.61 -16.67
N SER A 54 -1.91 6.26 -15.76
CA SER A 54 -2.83 5.59 -14.84
C SER A 54 -4.20 6.26 -14.84
N SER A 55 -5.26 5.50 -14.55
CA SER A 55 -6.62 6.03 -14.34
C SER A 55 -6.73 7.04 -13.19
N ARG A 56 -5.65 7.24 -12.41
CA ARG A 56 -5.54 8.23 -11.34
C ARG A 56 -4.86 9.53 -11.79
N GLY A 57 -4.52 9.68 -13.08
CA GLY A 57 -3.91 10.87 -13.66
C GLY A 57 -2.37 10.95 -13.54
N ALA A 58 -1.69 9.88 -13.10
CA ALA A 58 -0.23 9.87 -13.10
C ALA A 58 0.31 9.59 -14.51
N GLU A 59 1.45 10.22 -14.85
CA GLU A 59 2.15 10.06 -16.12
C GLU A 59 3.64 9.84 -15.90
N VAL A 60 4.27 9.08 -16.83
CA VAL A 60 5.72 8.88 -16.90
C VAL A 60 6.16 8.81 -18.36
N LEU A 61 7.22 9.52 -18.70
CA LEU A 61 7.80 9.52 -20.04
C LEU A 61 8.82 8.40 -20.17
N ILE A 62 8.67 7.58 -21.22
CA ILE A 62 9.43 6.37 -21.44
C ILE A 62 10.11 6.43 -22.80
N GLY A 63 11.37 6.06 -22.89
CA GLY A 63 12.10 6.11 -24.14
C GLY A 63 13.35 5.25 -24.16
N SER A 64 14.16 5.43 -25.20
CA SER A 64 15.47 4.79 -25.31
C SER A 64 16.49 5.50 -24.45
N ASP A 65 17.53 4.77 -24.07
CA ASP A 65 18.74 5.34 -23.50
C ASP A 65 19.30 6.45 -24.41
N GLY A 66 19.86 7.51 -23.78
CA GLY A 66 20.37 8.68 -24.50
C GLY A 66 19.30 9.71 -24.93
N VAL A 67 18.02 9.49 -24.66
CA VAL A 67 16.97 10.49 -24.84
C VAL A 67 16.75 11.24 -23.54
N GLU A 68 16.96 12.55 -23.58
CA GLU A 68 16.80 13.41 -22.39
C GLU A 68 15.34 13.47 -21.92
N GLY A 69 15.15 13.49 -20.60
CA GLY A 69 13.85 13.67 -19.94
C GLY A 69 12.92 12.47 -19.96
N VAL A 70 13.43 11.28 -20.32
CA VAL A 70 12.68 10.02 -20.28
C VAL A 70 13.40 8.96 -19.48
N PHE A 71 12.65 8.01 -18.96
CA PHE A 71 13.21 6.79 -18.36
C PHE A 71 13.18 5.63 -19.34
N THR A 72 14.19 4.78 -19.31
CA THR A 72 14.09 3.48 -19.97
C THR A 72 13.22 2.52 -19.16
N PRO A 73 12.62 1.48 -19.73
CA PRO A 73 11.88 0.46 -18.99
C PRO A 73 12.69 -0.19 -17.85
N GLY A 74 13.98 -0.43 -18.09
CA GLY A 74 14.88 -0.99 -17.08
C GLY A 74 15.15 -0.04 -15.90
N GLU A 75 15.23 1.27 -16.14
CA GLU A 75 15.31 2.28 -15.08
C GLU A 75 14.02 2.33 -14.28
N LEU A 76 12.86 2.28 -14.94
CA LEU A 76 11.57 2.25 -14.23
C LEU A 76 11.42 1.01 -13.34
N LEU A 77 11.89 -0.14 -13.77
CA LEU A 77 11.92 -1.36 -12.95
C LEU A 77 12.74 -1.14 -11.67
N LYS A 78 13.93 -0.56 -11.81
CA LYS A 78 14.84 -0.24 -10.70
C LYS A 78 14.23 0.81 -9.77
N ILE A 79 13.67 1.89 -10.32
CA ILE A 79 12.97 2.94 -9.55
C ILE A 79 11.78 2.35 -8.79
N ALA A 80 11.00 1.47 -9.40
CA ALA A 80 9.89 0.81 -8.73
C ALA A 80 10.35 -0.05 -7.55
N LEU A 81 11.49 -0.75 -7.69
CA LEU A 81 12.09 -1.52 -6.60
C LEU A 81 12.51 -0.59 -5.45
N ALA A 82 13.30 0.44 -5.73
CA ALA A 82 13.77 1.40 -4.72
C ALA A 82 12.61 2.12 -4.02
N ALA A 83 11.61 2.57 -4.77
CA ALA A 83 10.42 3.21 -4.21
C ALA A 83 9.62 2.26 -3.31
N CYS A 84 9.50 0.98 -3.71
CA CYS A 84 8.82 -0.02 -2.90
C CYS A 84 9.57 -0.32 -1.60
N THR A 85 10.90 -0.37 -1.64
CA THR A 85 11.77 -0.49 -0.46
C THR A 85 11.57 0.72 0.47
N GLY A 86 11.60 1.95 -0.07
CA GLY A 86 11.36 3.18 0.68
C GLY A 86 10.00 3.18 1.38
N MET A 87 8.94 2.94 0.64
CA MET A 87 7.57 2.90 1.19
C MET A 87 7.40 1.79 2.24
N SER A 88 8.13 0.67 2.11
CA SER A 88 8.07 -0.44 3.07
C SER A 88 8.82 -0.13 4.37
N SER A 89 9.86 0.69 4.30
CA SER A 89 10.70 1.10 5.43
C SER A 89 10.25 2.41 6.09
N ASP A 90 9.35 3.17 5.47
CA ASP A 90 8.95 4.49 5.90
C ASP A 90 8.40 4.52 7.33
N PHE A 91 7.45 3.63 7.66
CA PHE A 91 6.84 3.59 9.00
C PHE A 91 7.86 3.33 10.14
N PRO A 92 8.73 2.31 10.10
CA PRO A 92 9.73 2.13 11.16
C PRO A 92 10.78 3.25 11.19
N LEU A 93 11.10 3.87 10.05
CA LEU A 93 12.05 4.99 9.99
C LEU A 93 11.44 6.26 10.58
N SER A 94 10.25 6.67 10.13
CA SER A 94 9.58 7.86 10.62
C SER A 94 9.26 7.79 12.12
N ASN A 95 8.87 6.62 12.63
CA ASN A 95 8.66 6.41 14.07
C ASN A 95 9.94 6.59 14.91
N ARG A 96 11.10 6.31 14.36
CA ARG A 96 12.36 6.36 15.11
C ARG A 96 13.13 7.65 14.88
N LEU A 97 13.09 8.20 13.66
CA LEU A 97 13.89 9.36 13.23
C LEU A 97 13.05 10.65 13.12
N GLY A 98 11.72 10.53 13.19
CA GLY A 98 10.77 11.64 12.99
C GLY A 98 10.22 11.68 11.56
N GLU A 99 9.08 12.36 11.39
CA GLU A 99 8.34 12.47 10.13
C GLU A 99 9.12 13.14 8.98
N THR A 100 10.17 13.90 9.32
CA THR A 100 10.96 14.70 8.37
C THR A 100 12.35 14.12 8.11
N TYR A 101 12.56 12.82 8.41
CA TYR A 101 13.85 12.19 8.13
C TYR A 101 14.15 12.18 6.63
N ASP A 102 15.42 12.35 6.28
CA ASP A 102 15.88 12.25 4.90
C ASP A 102 16.42 10.85 4.59
N THR A 103 16.14 10.37 3.39
CA THR A 103 16.73 9.14 2.86
C THR A 103 16.86 9.19 1.34
N THR A 104 17.91 8.59 0.84
CA THR A 104 18.07 8.30 -0.59
C THR A 104 18.25 6.79 -0.76
N ILE A 105 17.53 6.20 -1.68
CA ILE A 105 17.68 4.78 -2.02
C ILE A 105 18.23 4.70 -3.44
N ARG A 106 19.50 4.28 -3.54
CA ARG A 106 20.15 4.05 -4.82
C ARG A 106 19.93 2.61 -5.25
N VAL A 107 19.67 2.42 -6.53
CA VAL A 107 19.51 1.11 -7.10
C VAL A 107 20.41 0.96 -8.33
N SER A 108 21.11 -0.15 -8.42
CA SER A 108 22.02 -0.48 -9.52
C SER A 108 21.84 -1.94 -9.97
N GLY A 109 22.41 -2.25 -11.11
CA GLY A 109 22.43 -3.57 -11.72
C GLY A 109 22.51 -3.45 -13.24
N ASP A 110 23.45 -4.18 -13.83
CA ASP A 110 23.67 -4.20 -15.26
C ASP A 110 22.80 -5.27 -15.93
N ALA A 111 22.36 -4.97 -17.16
CA ALA A 111 21.65 -5.95 -17.95
C ALA A 111 22.64 -6.95 -18.55
N ASP A 112 22.36 -8.22 -18.37
CA ASP A 112 22.95 -9.27 -19.19
C ASP A 112 22.31 -9.21 -20.58
N ARG A 113 23.08 -8.74 -21.57
CA ARG A 113 22.59 -8.55 -22.93
C ARG A 113 22.51 -9.83 -23.76
N GLU A 114 23.14 -10.90 -23.31
CA GLU A 114 23.05 -12.21 -23.94
C GLU A 114 21.71 -12.87 -23.62
N ASN A 115 21.29 -12.80 -22.35
CA ASN A 115 20.06 -13.40 -21.86
C ASN A 115 18.89 -12.41 -21.73
N GLU A 116 19.14 -11.10 -21.97
CA GLU A 116 18.17 -9.99 -21.84
C GLU A 116 17.46 -9.93 -20.48
N VAL A 117 18.24 -10.12 -19.42
CA VAL A 117 17.77 -10.09 -18.02
C VAL A 117 18.63 -9.20 -17.13
N TYR A 118 18.13 -8.85 -15.96
CA TYR A 118 18.92 -8.31 -14.85
C TYR A 118 19.22 -9.44 -13.87
N PRO A 119 20.42 -10.05 -13.90
CA PRO A 119 20.74 -11.17 -13.02
C PRO A 119 20.81 -10.75 -11.54
N GLU A 120 21.17 -9.50 -11.30
CA GLU A 120 21.29 -8.93 -9.95
C GLU A 120 20.86 -7.47 -9.94
N LEU A 121 20.14 -7.08 -8.88
CA LEU A 121 19.81 -5.70 -8.55
C LEU A 121 20.26 -5.41 -7.12
N ASN A 122 21.02 -4.34 -6.95
CA ASN A 122 21.58 -3.92 -5.67
C ASN A 122 20.95 -2.61 -5.23
N GLU A 123 20.49 -2.55 -3.98
CA GLU A 123 19.92 -1.36 -3.35
C GLU A 123 20.81 -0.89 -2.21
N ILE A 124 21.01 0.42 -2.11
CA ILE A 124 21.72 1.08 -1.00
C ILE A 124 20.76 2.11 -0.40
N VAL A 125 20.39 1.92 0.86
CA VAL A 125 19.56 2.88 1.62
C VAL A 125 20.52 3.79 2.41
N GLU A 126 20.56 5.05 2.05
CA GLU A 126 21.38 6.08 2.70
C GLU A 126 20.55 6.74 3.81
N LEU A 127 21.02 6.66 5.05
CA LEU A 127 20.35 7.18 6.25
C LEU A 127 21.35 7.87 7.17
N ASP A 128 20.97 9.01 7.74
CA ASP A 128 21.69 9.58 8.86
C ASP A 128 21.18 8.96 10.18
N LEU A 129 22.02 8.16 10.81
CA LEU A 129 21.77 7.52 12.09
C LEU A 129 22.70 8.02 13.20
N SER A 130 23.32 9.20 13.02
CA SER A 130 24.31 9.77 13.95
C SER A 130 23.76 10.00 15.35
N GLU A 131 22.47 10.35 15.48
CA GLU A 131 21.76 10.57 16.72
C GLU A 131 21.49 9.27 17.54
N LEU A 132 21.74 8.10 16.96
CA LEU A 132 21.47 6.80 17.57
C LEU A 132 22.76 6.17 18.10
N ASP A 133 22.70 5.57 19.29
CA ASP A 133 23.72 4.66 19.77
C ASP A 133 23.77 3.37 18.93
N GLU A 134 24.85 2.62 19.02
CA GLU A 134 25.05 1.40 18.23
C GLU A 134 23.92 0.38 18.41
N ALA A 135 23.43 0.19 19.62
CA ALA A 135 22.33 -0.73 19.91
C ALA A 135 21.00 -0.23 19.28
N GLY A 136 20.78 1.08 19.26
CA GLY A 136 19.63 1.72 18.60
C GLY A 136 19.66 1.55 17.09
N ARG A 137 20.83 1.75 16.46
CA ARG A 137 21.04 1.52 15.03
C ARG A 137 20.74 0.08 14.64
N GLN A 138 21.30 -0.88 15.34
CA GLN A 138 21.10 -2.30 15.06
C GLN A 138 19.62 -2.71 15.19
N ARG A 139 18.93 -2.25 16.24
CA ARG A 139 17.49 -2.53 16.41
C ARG A 139 16.65 -1.94 15.29
N LEU A 140 16.95 -0.70 14.88
CA LEU A 140 16.26 -0.04 13.77
C LEU A 140 16.46 -0.77 12.46
N LEU A 141 17.71 -1.08 12.09
CA LEU A 141 18.04 -1.76 10.84
C LEU A 141 17.37 -3.15 10.74
N VAL A 142 17.36 -3.92 11.83
CA VAL A 142 16.65 -5.21 11.89
C VAL A 142 15.14 -5.01 11.67
N THR A 143 14.56 -3.97 12.25
CA THR A 143 13.12 -3.68 12.10
C THR A 143 12.78 -3.24 10.67
N VAL A 144 13.60 -2.39 10.09
CA VAL A 144 13.50 -1.93 8.70
C VAL A 144 13.60 -3.12 7.74
N GLN A 145 14.63 -3.96 7.91
CA GLN A 145 14.81 -5.15 7.07
C GLN A 145 13.58 -6.08 7.11
N ARG A 146 13.05 -6.35 8.30
CA ARG A 146 11.85 -7.17 8.46
C ARG A 146 10.62 -6.54 7.79
N ALA A 147 10.47 -5.23 7.85
CA ALA A 147 9.38 -4.53 7.18
C ALA A 147 9.49 -4.68 5.66
N ILE A 148 10.67 -4.44 5.09
CA ILE A 148 10.94 -4.60 3.66
C ILE A 148 10.64 -6.03 3.22
N ASP A 149 11.18 -7.04 3.88
CA ASP A 149 10.99 -8.44 3.53
C ASP A 149 9.51 -8.88 3.58
N LYS A 150 8.75 -8.27 4.48
CA LYS A 150 7.33 -8.59 4.68
C LYS A 150 6.42 -7.95 3.64
N VAL A 151 6.66 -6.68 3.27
CA VAL A 151 5.66 -5.89 2.52
C VAL A 151 6.15 -5.30 1.20
N CYS A 152 7.46 -5.32 0.88
CA CYS A 152 7.98 -4.86 -0.41
C CYS A 152 7.51 -5.78 -1.53
N THR A 153 6.37 -5.47 -2.13
CA THR A 153 5.73 -6.30 -3.16
C THR A 153 6.62 -6.44 -4.40
N VAL A 154 7.22 -5.36 -4.88
CA VAL A 154 8.12 -5.38 -6.05
C VAL A 154 9.32 -6.28 -5.80
N GLY A 155 10.04 -6.09 -4.67
CA GLY A 155 11.20 -6.92 -4.34
C GLY A 155 10.85 -8.40 -4.19
N ARG A 156 9.72 -8.73 -3.57
CA ARG A 156 9.25 -10.12 -3.46
C ARG A 156 8.88 -10.73 -4.81
N THR A 157 8.24 -9.94 -5.69
CA THR A 157 7.90 -10.37 -7.05
C THR A 157 9.16 -10.67 -7.87
N LEU A 158 10.16 -9.79 -7.83
CA LEU A 158 11.43 -9.99 -8.53
C LEU A 158 12.17 -11.23 -8.02
N LYS A 159 12.24 -11.44 -6.71
CA LYS A 159 12.89 -12.61 -6.10
C LYS A 159 12.19 -13.93 -6.42
N ALA A 160 10.88 -13.92 -6.59
CA ALA A 160 10.08 -15.13 -6.86
C ALA A 160 10.00 -15.48 -8.35
N GLY A 161 10.27 -14.53 -9.23
CA GLY A 161 9.89 -14.60 -10.64
C GLY A 161 8.37 -14.45 -10.81
N THR A 162 7.93 -14.00 -11.97
CA THR A 162 6.51 -13.78 -12.27
C THR A 162 6.19 -14.29 -13.67
N THR A 163 5.08 -15.00 -13.82
CA THR A 163 4.57 -15.37 -15.15
C THR A 163 4.04 -14.12 -15.85
N VAL A 164 4.51 -13.88 -17.07
CA VAL A 164 4.04 -12.80 -17.94
C VAL A 164 3.24 -13.39 -19.08
N ASN A 165 2.00 -12.98 -19.23
CA ASN A 165 1.13 -13.39 -20.34
C ASN A 165 1.00 -12.22 -21.30
N LEU A 166 1.25 -12.47 -22.61
CA LEU A 166 1.09 -11.50 -23.67
C LEU A 166 -0.06 -11.92 -24.59
N THR A 167 -0.99 -11.00 -24.83
CA THR A 167 -2.12 -11.21 -25.74
C THR A 167 -2.16 -10.07 -26.73
N PHE A 168 -2.39 -10.39 -28.01
CA PHE A 168 -2.61 -9.41 -29.07
C PHE A 168 -4.11 -9.29 -29.33
N GLN A 169 -4.67 -8.10 -29.14
CA GLN A 169 -6.02 -7.78 -29.56
C GLN A 169 -5.91 -7.01 -30.88
N ILE A 170 -6.45 -7.61 -31.95
CA ILE A 170 -6.43 -7.05 -33.29
C ILE A 170 -7.86 -6.73 -33.65
N ASP A 171 -8.19 -5.45 -33.80
CA ASP A 171 -9.48 -5.02 -34.31
C ASP A 171 -9.57 -5.45 -35.77
N LYS A 172 -10.64 -6.17 -36.13
CA LYS A 172 -10.92 -6.46 -37.54
C LYS A 172 -11.23 -5.13 -38.22
N ILE A 173 -10.43 -4.75 -39.16
CA ILE A 173 -10.77 -3.67 -40.10
C ILE A 173 -11.91 -4.24 -40.95
N ASP A 174 -13.15 -3.84 -40.64
CA ASP A 174 -14.28 -4.11 -41.51
C ASP A 174 -14.02 -3.39 -42.84
N SER A 175 -13.86 -4.20 -43.93
CA SER A 175 -13.61 -3.77 -45.27
C SER A 175 -14.90 -3.28 -45.95
#